data_17424f98e512052d1d01c78128fa7df0
#
_entry.id   17424f98e512052d1d01c78128fa7df0
#
_cell.length_a   1.000
_cell.length_b   1.000
_cell.length_c   1.000
_cell.angle_alpha   90.00
_cell.angle_beta   90.00
_cell.angle_gamma   90.00
#
_symmetry.space_group_name_H-M   'P 1'
#
loop_
_entity.id
_entity.type
_entity.pdbx_description
1 polymer ?
#
loop_
_entity_poly.entity_id
_entity_poly.type
_entity_poly.pdbx_seq_one_letter_code
_entity_poly.pdbx_strand_id
1 'polypeptide(L)'
;LKSLIALLQVVLIDLGTRCGTSTTRDFKTVTSRIEHEGVSFLTITLSNFGAELQKALDQGYVAHDQFPGYARTGGLPRFLGGFLELVFDRTSGRLLDVPSIDAIFALRQFTLMWSKIQLDCSPKRIRKAIDRYVECEQDVRQFDQRLLVSEPNRFEDFSRVGRLLWADLFSRVDSRVYNDTVIPRHGPGATADKLRGNAKYNQLTWTVRLEEVFPHWEHIIPSESFLERTDDVTFLEPRNEIPVKVITVPKTLKTPRIIAVEPTCMQYMQQGILSVMVEEIARCDHARHLVMFESQEPNQRLAREGSLTGALATLDLSEASDRVSNQHVRALLSNHRVLRNAVDATRSRKADVPGYGVKRLAKFASMGSA
;
A
#
# COMPACT_ATOMS: atom_id res chain seq x y z
N LEU A 1 13.87 -17.62 -17.49
CA LEU A 1 15.20 -17.15 -17.06
C LEU A 1 16.09 -16.79 -18.24
N LYS A 2 16.20 -17.68 -19.29
CA LYS A 2 17.01 -17.39 -20.49
C LYS A 2 16.66 -16.05 -21.15
N SER A 3 15.38 -15.75 -21.33
CA SER A 3 14.90 -14.48 -21.90
C SER A 3 15.29 -13.26 -21.07
N LEU A 4 15.25 -13.38 -19.73
CA LEU A 4 15.67 -12.31 -18.83
C LEU A 4 17.18 -12.06 -18.91
N ILE A 5 17.99 -13.11 -19.04
CA ILE A 5 19.46 -12.99 -19.19
C ILE A 5 19.79 -12.33 -20.56
N ALA A 6 19.10 -12.72 -21.63
CA ALA A 6 19.27 -12.09 -22.94
C ALA A 6 18.91 -10.58 -22.91
N LEU A 7 17.76 -10.22 -22.32
CA LEU A 7 17.36 -8.83 -22.15
C LEU A 7 18.40 -8.05 -21.32
N LEU A 8 18.86 -8.64 -20.22
CA LEU A 8 19.87 -8.03 -19.35
C LEU A 8 21.19 -7.76 -20.12
N GLN A 9 21.60 -8.69 -20.96
CA GLN A 9 22.80 -8.49 -21.82
C GLN A 9 22.64 -7.30 -22.75
N VAL A 10 21.50 -7.20 -23.43
CA VAL A 10 21.21 -6.09 -24.33
C VAL A 10 21.20 -4.76 -23.59
N VAL A 11 20.51 -4.71 -22.41
CA VAL A 11 20.47 -3.51 -21.57
C VAL A 11 21.87 -3.09 -21.10
N LEU A 12 22.72 -4.03 -20.67
CA LEU A 12 24.09 -3.73 -20.26
C LEU A 12 24.93 -3.18 -21.41
N ILE A 13 24.79 -3.76 -22.61
CA ILE A 13 25.52 -3.30 -23.81
C ILE A 13 25.07 -1.89 -24.18
N ASP A 14 23.79 -1.63 -24.23
CA ASP A 14 23.22 -0.32 -24.54
C ASP A 14 23.70 0.78 -23.58
N LEU A 15 23.53 0.53 -22.26
CA LEU A 15 24.00 1.46 -21.25
C LEU A 15 25.53 1.66 -21.26
N GLY A 16 26.28 0.57 -21.48
CA GLY A 16 27.73 0.63 -21.61
C GLY A 16 28.19 1.46 -22.79
N THR A 17 27.55 1.29 -23.94
CA THR A 17 27.81 2.08 -25.17
C THR A 17 27.52 3.57 -24.90
N ARG A 18 26.41 3.89 -24.30
CA ARG A 18 26.04 5.27 -23.95
C ARG A 18 27.04 5.94 -23.00
N CYS A 19 27.62 5.20 -22.06
CA CYS A 19 28.58 5.73 -21.09
C CYS A 19 30.06 5.51 -21.52
N GLY A 20 30.34 4.93 -22.68
CA GLY A 20 31.69 4.63 -23.10
C GLY A 20 32.45 3.62 -22.23
N THR A 21 31.74 2.69 -21.58
CA THR A 21 32.33 1.71 -20.63
C THR A 21 32.05 0.27 -21.06
N SER A 22 33.00 -0.64 -20.77
CA SER A 22 32.86 -2.06 -21.07
C SER A 22 32.07 -2.75 -19.97
N THR A 23 31.04 -3.51 -20.35
CA THR A 23 30.13 -4.26 -19.43
C THR A 23 30.36 -5.76 -19.50
N THR A 24 31.38 -6.25 -20.18
CA THR A 24 31.65 -7.70 -20.35
C THR A 24 31.86 -8.42 -19.02
N ARG A 25 32.60 -7.78 -18.09
CA ARG A 25 32.83 -8.37 -16.72
C ARG A 25 31.57 -8.33 -15.90
N ASP A 26 30.78 -7.27 -15.99
CA ASP A 26 29.54 -7.13 -15.26
C ASP A 26 28.51 -8.18 -15.70
N PHE A 27 28.39 -8.42 -17.01
CA PHE A 27 27.56 -9.48 -17.55
C PHE A 27 27.96 -10.88 -17.04
N LYS A 28 29.27 -11.20 -17.03
CA LYS A 28 29.79 -12.45 -16.46
C LYS A 28 29.44 -12.57 -14.97
N THR A 29 29.61 -11.50 -14.20
CA THR A 29 29.27 -11.46 -12.77
C THR A 29 27.77 -11.72 -12.55
N VAL A 30 26.92 -11.06 -13.32
CA VAL A 30 25.47 -11.24 -13.22
C VAL A 30 25.05 -12.65 -13.57
N THR A 31 25.58 -13.21 -14.67
CA THR A 31 25.24 -14.58 -15.09
C THR A 31 25.63 -15.59 -14.03
N SER A 32 26.85 -15.51 -13.51
CA SER A 32 27.32 -16.39 -12.42
C SER A 32 26.50 -16.25 -11.15
N ARG A 33 26.15 -15.00 -10.75
CA ARG A 33 25.31 -14.77 -9.57
C ARG A 33 23.88 -15.28 -9.76
N ILE A 34 23.33 -15.21 -10.96
CA ILE A 34 22.01 -15.77 -11.28
C ILE A 34 22.02 -17.31 -11.18
N GLU A 35 23.11 -17.96 -11.59
CA GLU A 35 23.25 -19.41 -11.45
C GLU A 35 23.23 -19.86 -10.00
N HIS A 36 23.79 -19.09 -9.08
CA HIS A 36 23.87 -19.42 -7.65
C HIS A 36 22.65 -18.90 -6.83
N GLU A 37 22.20 -17.68 -7.07
CA GLU A 37 21.15 -17.00 -6.30
C GLU A 37 19.78 -17.08 -7.00
N GLY A 38 19.72 -17.54 -8.23
CA GLY A 38 18.51 -17.54 -9.06
C GLY A 38 18.03 -16.12 -9.38
N VAL A 39 16.73 -15.99 -9.67
CA VAL A 39 16.11 -14.70 -10.00
C VAL A 39 16.17 -13.69 -8.85
N SER A 40 16.44 -14.17 -7.62
CA SER A 40 16.55 -13.26 -6.46
C SER A 40 17.74 -12.30 -6.58
N PHE A 41 18.79 -12.68 -7.30
CA PHE A 41 19.88 -11.74 -7.62
C PHE A 41 19.34 -10.50 -8.37
N LEU A 42 18.54 -10.68 -9.40
CA LEU A 42 17.99 -9.57 -10.18
C LEU A 42 17.02 -8.71 -9.38
N THR A 43 16.08 -9.36 -8.67
CA THR A 43 14.92 -8.65 -8.08
C THR A 43 15.19 -8.13 -6.68
N ILE A 44 16.16 -8.68 -5.97
CA ILE A 44 16.50 -8.28 -4.58
C ILE A 44 17.92 -7.74 -4.49
N THR A 45 18.94 -8.52 -4.92
CA THR A 45 20.32 -8.13 -4.72
C THR A 45 20.71 -6.91 -5.54
N LEU A 46 20.32 -6.84 -6.82
CA LEU A 46 20.54 -5.64 -7.65
C LEU A 46 19.74 -4.44 -7.12
N SER A 47 18.52 -4.64 -6.66
CA SER A 47 17.74 -3.54 -6.09
C SER A 47 18.37 -2.99 -4.81
N ASN A 48 18.96 -3.84 -3.97
CA ASN A 48 19.72 -3.41 -2.81
C ASN A 48 20.98 -2.63 -3.22
N PHE A 49 21.69 -3.06 -4.27
CA PHE A 49 22.82 -2.31 -4.83
C PHE A 49 22.38 -0.90 -5.26
N GLY A 50 21.22 -0.78 -5.94
CA GLY A 50 20.65 0.52 -6.33
C GLY A 50 20.28 1.40 -5.14
N ALA A 51 19.81 0.82 -4.04
CA ALA A 51 19.55 1.56 -2.80
C ALA A 51 20.83 2.07 -2.13
N GLU A 52 21.90 1.25 -2.10
CA GLU A 52 23.20 1.69 -1.60
C GLU A 52 23.84 2.77 -2.48
N LEU A 53 23.67 2.70 -3.82
CA LEU A 53 24.05 3.79 -4.73
C LEU A 53 23.33 5.10 -4.39
N GLN A 54 22.01 5.04 -4.13
CA GLN A 54 21.25 6.24 -3.76
C GLN A 54 21.80 6.88 -2.48
N LYS A 55 22.10 6.08 -1.46
CA LYS A 55 22.72 6.58 -0.23
C LYS A 55 24.09 7.21 -0.48
N ALA A 56 24.92 6.57 -1.35
CA ALA A 56 26.22 7.10 -1.68
C ALA A 56 26.14 8.46 -2.40
N LEU A 57 25.15 8.64 -3.29
CA LEU A 57 24.87 9.92 -3.95
C LEU A 57 24.43 10.98 -2.97
N ASP A 58 23.52 10.63 -2.04
CA ASP A 58 22.97 11.57 -1.04
C ASP A 58 24.04 12.08 -0.06
N GLN A 59 24.95 11.20 0.37
CA GLN A 59 26.03 11.54 1.30
C GLN A 59 27.30 12.09 0.65
N GLY A 60 27.41 11.99 -0.69
CA GLY A 60 28.55 12.48 -1.46
C GLY A 60 29.79 11.53 -1.48
N TYR A 61 29.67 10.33 -0.98
CA TYR A 61 30.76 9.32 -0.98
C TYR A 61 30.26 7.89 -0.82
N VAL A 62 31.07 6.91 -1.17
CA VAL A 62 30.85 5.49 -0.97
C VAL A 62 31.48 5.07 0.35
N ALA A 63 30.67 4.75 1.37
CA ALA A 63 31.14 4.29 2.67
C ALA A 63 31.70 2.84 2.59
N HIS A 64 32.55 2.48 3.54
CA HIS A 64 33.24 1.17 3.55
C HIS A 64 32.29 -0.01 3.70
N ASP A 65 31.19 0.15 4.45
CA ASP A 65 30.17 -0.86 4.74
C ASP A 65 29.07 -0.95 3.65
N GLN A 66 29.06 -0.03 2.69
CA GLN A 66 28.11 -0.08 1.56
C GLN A 66 28.49 -1.16 0.56
N PHE A 67 27.50 -1.59 -0.23
CA PHE A 67 27.62 -2.64 -1.24
C PHE A 67 28.15 -3.98 -0.69
N PRO A 68 27.55 -4.54 0.37
CA PRO A 68 28.01 -5.79 0.95
C PRO A 68 27.94 -6.94 -0.06
N GLY A 69 28.94 -7.81 -0.02
CA GLY A 69 29.04 -8.97 -0.92
C GLY A 69 29.61 -8.67 -2.30
N TYR A 70 30.14 -7.46 -2.54
CA TYR A 70 30.87 -7.10 -3.76
C TYR A 70 32.34 -6.80 -3.46
N ALA A 71 33.25 -7.44 -4.22
CA ALA A 71 34.66 -7.14 -4.16
C ALA A 71 34.94 -5.71 -4.59
N ARG A 72 35.89 -5.04 -3.94
CA ARG A 72 36.28 -3.65 -4.22
C ARG A 72 37.60 -3.52 -4.95
N THR A 73 37.77 -2.36 -5.58
CA THR A 73 39.05 -1.85 -6.05
C THR A 73 39.12 -0.38 -5.65
N GLY A 74 40.04 -0.07 -4.72
CA GLY A 74 40.05 1.23 -4.05
C GLY A 74 38.77 1.43 -3.25
N GLY A 75 38.16 2.58 -3.30
CA GLY A 75 36.90 2.93 -2.64
C GLY A 75 35.64 2.37 -3.27
N LEU A 76 35.70 1.76 -4.47
CA LEU A 76 34.53 1.38 -5.25
C LEU A 76 34.34 -0.13 -5.42
N PRO A 77 33.08 -0.63 -5.55
CA PRO A 77 32.81 -1.99 -6.01
C PRO A 77 33.40 -2.25 -7.39
N ARG A 78 33.90 -3.47 -7.63
CA ARG A 78 34.31 -3.90 -8.98
C ARG A 78 33.14 -4.10 -9.93
N PHE A 79 32.00 -4.55 -9.39
CA PHE A 79 30.77 -4.71 -10.16
C PHE A 79 30.20 -3.36 -10.52
N LEU A 80 29.89 -3.18 -11.81
CA LEU A 80 29.50 -1.90 -12.39
C LEU A 80 30.55 -0.79 -12.21
N GLY A 81 31.82 -1.19 -11.97
CA GLY A 81 32.92 -0.28 -11.66
C GLY A 81 33.16 0.77 -12.74
N GLY A 82 33.05 0.39 -14.04
CA GLY A 82 33.21 1.34 -15.12
C GLY A 82 32.19 2.47 -15.15
N PHE A 83 30.95 2.23 -14.68
CA PHE A 83 29.95 3.27 -14.48
C PHE A 83 30.20 4.07 -13.20
N LEU A 84 30.59 3.39 -12.12
CA LEU A 84 30.82 4.03 -10.82
C LEU A 84 32.00 5.01 -10.88
N GLU A 85 33.06 4.71 -11.65
CA GLU A 85 34.22 5.59 -11.84
C GLU A 85 33.89 6.87 -12.60
N LEU A 86 32.78 6.93 -13.33
CA LEU A 86 32.24 8.14 -13.95
C LEU A 86 31.43 9.01 -12.97
N VAL A 87 31.16 8.51 -11.75
CA VAL A 87 30.37 9.19 -10.74
C VAL A 87 31.19 9.50 -9.49
N PHE A 88 32.06 8.58 -9.08
CA PHE A 88 32.87 8.67 -7.88
C PHE A 88 34.34 8.47 -8.18
N ASP A 89 35.21 9.14 -7.44
CA ASP A 89 36.66 8.90 -7.48
C ASP A 89 36.98 7.46 -7.04
N ARG A 90 37.72 6.76 -7.85
CA ARG A 90 38.03 5.35 -7.67
C ARG A 90 38.79 5.07 -6.38
N THR A 91 39.67 5.97 -5.98
CA THR A 91 40.56 5.77 -4.82
C THR A 91 39.87 6.11 -3.52
N SER A 92 39.29 7.30 -3.44
CA SER A 92 38.67 7.82 -2.23
C SER A 92 37.19 7.46 -2.07
N GLY A 93 36.51 7.05 -3.15
CA GLY A 93 35.06 6.84 -3.16
C GLY A 93 34.22 8.12 -3.07
N ARG A 94 34.84 9.32 -3.16
CA ARG A 94 34.12 10.58 -3.10
C ARG A 94 33.42 10.88 -4.43
N LEU A 95 32.27 11.53 -4.35
CA LEU A 95 31.54 12.03 -5.51
C LEU A 95 32.44 12.99 -6.29
N LEU A 96 32.48 12.86 -7.61
CA LEU A 96 33.22 13.77 -8.48
C LEU A 96 32.55 15.15 -8.49
N ASP A 97 33.30 16.19 -8.73
CA ASP A 97 32.76 17.57 -8.86
C ASP A 97 31.77 17.69 -10.02
N VAL A 98 32.01 16.91 -11.09
CA VAL A 98 31.13 16.84 -12.27
C VAL A 98 30.84 15.37 -12.58
N PRO A 99 29.90 14.74 -11.82
CA PRO A 99 29.54 13.34 -12.04
C PRO A 99 28.75 13.17 -13.34
N SER A 100 28.97 12.06 -14.04
CA SER A 100 28.22 11.72 -15.27
C SER A 100 26.76 11.40 -14.95
N ILE A 101 25.84 12.24 -15.40
CA ILE A 101 24.39 12.01 -15.29
C ILE A 101 23.96 10.75 -16.04
N ASP A 102 24.56 10.48 -17.20
CA ASP A 102 24.28 9.25 -17.97
C ASP A 102 24.70 7.99 -17.21
N ALA A 103 25.84 8.03 -16.51
CA ALA A 103 26.28 6.90 -15.68
C ALA A 103 25.38 6.71 -14.46
N ILE A 104 24.93 7.78 -13.79
CA ILE A 104 23.94 7.72 -12.71
C ILE A 104 22.63 7.11 -13.23
N PHE A 105 22.14 7.56 -14.37
CA PHE A 105 20.95 7.00 -15.00
C PHE A 105 21.13 5.50 -15.31
N ALA A 106 22.27 5.13 -15.94
CA ALA A 106 22.56 3.75 -16.30
C ALA A 106 22.59 2.83 -15.06
N LEU A 107 23.28 3.23 -14.01
CA LEU A 107 23.34 2.50 -12.73
C LEU A 107 21.95 2.32 -12.14
N ARG A 108 21.15 3.37 -12.04
CA ARG A 108 19.77 3.32 -11.50
C ARG A 108 18.87 2.45 -12.36
N GLN A 109 18.91 2.64 -13.68
CA GLN A 109 18.09 1.86 -14.61
C GLN A 109 18.42 0.37 -14.49
N PHE A 110 19.70 0.00 -14.57
CA PHE A 110 20.13 -1.38 -14.53
C PHE A 110 19.81 -2.06 -13.19
N THR A 111 19.99 -1.37 -12.07
CA THR A 111 19.84 -1.98 -10.74
C THR A 111 18.39 -2.03 -10.26
N LEU A 112 17.51 -1.11 -10.70
CA LEU A 112 16.16 -0.98 -10.14
C LEU A 112 15.05 -1.57 -11.01
N MET A 113 15.22 -1.68 -12.33
CA MET A 113 14.18 -2.10 -13.25
C MET A 113 13.61 -3.50 -12.95
N TRP A 114 14.45 -4.41 -12.46
CA TRP A 114 14.08 -5.80 -12.17
C TRP A 114 13.25 -5.98 -10.90
N SER A 115 13.27 -5.02 -10.00
CA SER A 115 12.60 -5.10 -8.70
C SER A 115 11.08 -5.21 -8.80
N LYS A 116 10.51 -4.80 -9.93
CA LYS A 116 9.05 -4.77 -10.17
C LYS A 116 8.51 -6.04 -10.86
N ILE A 117 9.38 -6.99 -11.21
CA ILE A 117 8.93 -8.26 -11.78
C ILE A 117 8.07 -8.98 -10.74
N GLN A 118 6.83 -9.27 -11.13
CA GLN A 118 5.90 -10.02 -10.29
C GLN A 118 6.28 -11.50 -10.30
N LEU A 119 6.66 -12.02 -9.16
CA LEU A 119 7.04 -13.40 -8.94
C LEU A 119 6.42 -13.91 -7.65
N ASP A 120 6.11 -15.20 -7.62
CA ASP A 120 5.64 -15.86 -6.43
C ASP A 120 6.73 -15.92 -5.35
N CYS A 121 6.34 -15.53 -4.14
CA CYS A 121 7.21 -15.62 -2.98
C CYS A 121 7.36 -17.07 -2.51
N SER A 122 8.50 -17.38 -1.90
CA SER A 122 8.66 -18.66 -1.20
C SER A 122 7.66 -18.77 -0.03
N PRO A 123 7.26 -20.00 0.35
CA PRO A 123 6.35 -20.22 1.48
C PRO A 123 6.85 -19.55 2.79
N LYS A 124 8.16 -19.52 3.01
CA LYS A 124 8.77 -18.83 4.16
C LYS A 124 8.52 -17.33 4.15
N ARG A 125 8.59 -16.68 2.99
CA ARG A 125 8.32 -15.23 2.85
C ARG A 125 6.83 -14.92 2.97
N ILE A 126 5.98 -15.78 2.44
CA ILE A 126 4.52 -15.69 2.61
C ILE A 126 4.18 -15.78 4.10
N ARG A 127 4.70 -16.77 4.80
CA ARG A 127 4.48 -16.93 6.24
C ARG A 127 4.91 -15.68 7.01
N LYS A 128 6.13 -15.18 6.77
CA LYS A 128 6.64 -13.97 7.41
C LYS A 128 5.73 -12.75 7.16
N ALA A 129 5.15 -12.61 5.97
CA ALA A 129 4.24 -11.51 5.67
C ALA A 129 2.93 -11.63 6.46
N ILE A 130 2.40 -12.85 6.63
CA ILE A 130 1.20 -13.12 7.44
C ILE A 130 1.50 -12.88 8.92
N ASP A 131 2.66 -13.33 9.42
CA ASP A 131 3.08 -13.09 10.81
C ASP A 131 3.12 -11.58 11.10
N ARG A 132 3.71 -10.79 10.20
CA ARG A 132 3.77 -9.32 10.32
C ARG A 132 2.40 -8.65 10.29
N TYR A 133 1.45 -9.18 9.52
CA TYR A 133 0.06 -8.68 9.53
C TYR A 133 -0.58 -8.86 10.92
N VAL A 134 -0.31 -9.98 11.60
CA VAL A 134 -0.80 -10.26 12.95
C VAL A 134 -0.07 -9.40 14.00
N GLU A 135 1.24 -9.23 13.86
CA GLU A 135 2.04 -8.33 14.71
C GLU A 135 1.54 -6.89 14.64
N CYS A 136 1.27 -6.40 13.44
CA CYS A 136 0.70 -5.06 13.22
C CYS A 136 -0.65 -4.88 13.96
N GLU A 137 -1.50 -5.89 13.96
CA GLU A 137 -2.76 -5.87 14.71
C GLU A 137 -2.52 -5.79 16.24
N GLN A 138 -1.49 -6.47 16.74
CA GLN A 138 -1.09 -6.40 18.15
C GLN A 138 -0.53 -5.01 18.52
N ASP A 139 0.31 -4.46 17.66
CA ASP A 139 0.86 -3.09 17.82
C ASP A 139 -0.26 -2.05 17.94
N VAL A 140 -1.28 -2.13 17.06
CA VAL A 140 -2.43 -1.22 17.09
C VAL A 140 -3.20 -1.35 18.41
N ARG A 141 -3.42 -2.57 18.91
CA ARG A 141 -4.09 -2.79 20.20
C ARG A 141 -3.32 -2.20 21.37
N GLN A 142 -2.03 -2.44 21.42
CA GLN A 142 -1.16 -1.92 22.48
C GLN A 142 -1.10 -0.39 22.43
N PHE A 143 -1.06 0.18 21.22
CA PHE A 143 -1.09 1.61 21.05
C PHE A 143 -2.41 2.23 21.53
N ASP A 144 -3.55 1.63 21.18
CA ASP A 144 -4.86 2.06 21.67
C ASP A 144 -4.95 2.03 23.20
N GLN A 145 -4.48 0.96 23.82
CA GLN A 145 -4.46 0.84 25.29
C GLN A 145 -3.60 1.95 25.91
N ARG A 146 -2.42 2.21 25.36
CA ARG A 146 -1.54 3.27 25.84
C ARG A 146 -2.20 4.65 25.73
N LEU A 147 -2.80 4.97 24.58
CA LEU A 147 -3.47 6.26 24.37
C LEU A 147 -4.65 6.45 25.32
N LEU A 148 -5.48 5.42 25.50
CA LEU A 148 -6.70 5.53 26.31
C LEU A 148 -6.40 5.59 27.81
N VAL A 149 -5.32 4.94 28.27
CA VAL A 149 -5.01 4.81 29.70
C VAL A 149 -3.92 5.78 30.16
N SER A 150 -2.83 5.87 29.39
CA SER A 150 -1.64 6.62 29.79
C SER A 150 -1.53 8.02 29.18
N GLU A 151 -2.15 8.23 28.03
CA GLU A 151 -2.00 9.48 27.26
C GLU A 151 -3.37 10.02 26.76
N PRO A 152 -4.43 10.11 27.62
CA PRO A 152 -5.77 10.48 27.19
C PRO A 152 -5.82 11.88 26.56
N ASN A 153 -5.03 12.82 27.05
CA ASN A 153 -4.96 14.18 26.51
C ASN A 153 -4.53 14.23 25.03
N ARG A 154 -3.65 13.32 24.60
CA ARG A 154 -3.26 13.24 23.19
C ARG A 154 -4.42 12.79 22.31
N PHE A 155 -5.25 11.92 22.83
CA PHE A 155 -6.43 11.44 22.12
C PHE A 155 -7.50 12.52 22.00
N GLU A 156 -7.68 13.32 23.05
CA GLU A 156 -8.56 14.49 23.05
C GLU A 156 -8.06 15.57 22.10
N ASP A 157 -6.76 15.85 22.09
CA ASP A 157 -6.13 16.78 21.15
C ASP A 157 -6.31 16.33 19.70
N PHE A 158 -6.14 15.04 19.41
CA PHE A 158 -6.42 14.48 18.09
C PHE A 158 -7.87 14.74 17.66
N SER A 159 -8.84 14.45 18.53
CA SER A 159 -10.27 14.70 18.29
C SER A 159 -10.55 16.18 18.08
N ARG A 160 -9.93 17.05 18.88
CA ARG A 160 -10.09 18.50 18.78
C ARG A 160 -9.55 19.05 17.46
N VAL A 161 -8.33 18.64 17.07
CA VAL A 161 -7.72 19.04 15.79
C VAL A 161 -8.53 18.49 14.62
N GLY A 162 -8.97 17.24 14.68
CA GLY A 162 -9.84 16.65 13.67
C GLY A 162 -11.13 17.44 13.47
N ARG A 163 -11.77 17.91 14.54
CA ARG A 163 -12.95 18.78 14.47
C ARG A 163 -12.65 20.13 13.82
N LEU A 164 -11.55 20.76 14.20
CA LEU A 164 -11.17 22.06 13.64
C LEU A 164 -10.92 21.98 12.11
N LEU A 165 -10.34 20.89 11.66
CA LEU A 165 -9.97 20.72 10.25
C LEU A 165 -11.11 20.17 9.37
N TRP A 166 -11.92 19.28 9.90
CA TRP A 166 -12.78 18.41 9.07
C TRP A 166 -14.27 18.45 9.43
N ALA A 167 -14.69 19.23 10.46
CA ALA A 167 -16.09 19.23 10.90
C ALA A 167 -17.07 19.55 9.77
N ASP A 168 -16.77 20.54 8.95
CA ASP A 168 -17.61 20.96 7.83
C ASP A 168 -17.74 19.85 6.76
N LEU A 169 -16.64 19.22 6.40
CA LEU A 169 -16.64 18.05 5.50
C LEU A 169 -17.48 16.92 6.06
N PHE A 170 -17.23 16.52 7.29
CA PHE A 170 -17.95 15.41 7.90
C PHE A 170 -19.42 15.71 8.15
N SER A 171 -19.79 16.96 8.41
CA SER A 171 -21.20 17.38 8.52
C SER A 171 -21.94 17.20 7.21
N ARG A 172 -21.31 17.53 6.09
CA ARG A 172 -21.93 17.30 4.76
C ARG A 172 -22.11 15.81 4.46
N VAL A 173 -21.10 15.00 4.75
CA VAL A 173 -21.20 13.54 4.57
C VAL A 173 -22.24 12.95 5.53
N ASP A 174 -22.25 13.36 6.80
CA ASP A 174 -23.24 12.95 7.81
C ASP A 174 -24.69 13.25 7.36
N SER A 175 -24.92 14.45 6.82
CA SER A 175 -26.21 14.85 6.26
C SER A 175 -26.61 14.01 5.04
N ARG A 176 -25.65 13.63 4.17
CA ARG A 176 -25.91 12.77 3.02
C ARG A 176 -26.31 11.35 3.45
N VAL A 177 -25.66 10.83 4.48
CA VAL A 177 -26.05 9.53 5.08
C VAL A 177 -27.43 9.64 5.74
N TYR A 178 -27.66 10.70 6.50
CA TYR A 178 -28.96 10.93 7.17
C TYR A 178 -30.13 11.03 6.19
N ASN A 179 -29.93 11.69 5.04
CA ASN A 179 -30.95 11.87 4.00
C ASN A 179 -31.03 10.70 3.02
N ASP A 180 -30.38 9.57 3.35
CA ASP A 180 -30.39 8.34 2.54
C ASP A 180 -29.98 8.56 1.07
N THR A 181 -28.98 9.42 0.83
CA THR A 181 -28.45 9.68 -0.52
C THR A 181 -27.20 8.86 -0.85
N VAL A 182 -26.91 7.84 -0.05
CA VAL A 182 -25.79 6.91 -0.27
C VAL A 182 -26.20 5.86 -1.29
N ILE A 183 -25.61 5.91 -2.47
CA ILE A 183 -25.85 4.93 -3.53
C ILE A 183 -24.73 3.87 -3.46
N PRO A 184 -25.04 2.65 -3.01
CA PRO A 184 -24.03 1.60 -2.92
C PRO A 184 -23.67 1.04 -4.29
N ARG A 185 -22.49 0.43 -4.40
CA ARG A 185 -22.02 -0.21 -5.65
C ARG A 185 -21.08 -1.37 -5.39
N HIS A 186 -21.01 -2.30 -6.33
CA HIS A 186 -20.08 -3.41 -6.25
C HIS A 186 -18.72 -3.03 -6.84
N GLY A 187 -17.65 -3.33 -6.11
CA GLY A 187 -16.28 -3.28 -6.65
C GLY A 187 -15.99 -4.46 -7.62
N PRO A 188 -14.93 -4.39 -8.44
CA PRO A 188 -14.63 -5.41 -9.46
C PRO A 188 -14.05 -6.71 -8.86
N GLY A 189 -13.47 -6.67 -7.65
CA GLY A 189 -12.78 -7.80 -7.01
C GLY A 189 -13.70 -8.91 -6.55
N ALA A 190 -13.13 -10.07 -6.19
CA ALA A 190 -13.85 -11.14 -5.51
C ALA A 190 -14.17 -10.76 -4.06
N THR A 191 -15.20 -11.36 -3.47
CA THR A 191 -15.63 -11.13 -2.10
C THR A 191 -15.39 -12.37 -1.21
N ALA A 192 -15.41 -12.20 0.11
CA ALA A 192 -15.13 -13.28 1.06
C ALA A 192 -16.12 -14.44 0.95
N ASP A 193 -17.37 -14.15 0.62
CA ASP A 193 -18.46 -15.07 0.32
C ASP A 193 -18.42 -15.62 -1.11
N LYS A 194 -17.33 -15.35 -1.85
CA LYS A 194 -17.00 -15.89 -3.18
C LYS A 194 -17.91 -15.45 -4.34
N LEU A 195 -18.73 -14.43 -4.15
CA LEU A 195 -19.50 -13.83 -5.25
C LEU A 195 -18.58 -13.04 -6.19
N ARG A 196 -18.83 -13.13 -7.50
CA ARG A 196 -18.02 -12.48 -8.55
C ARG A 196 -18.88 -11.86 -9.64
N GLY A 197 -18.41 -10.77 -10.21
CA GLY A 197 -19.09 -10.11 -11.32
C GLY A 197 -20.56 -9.80 -10.97
N ASN A 198 -21.46 -10.05 -11.91
CA ASN A 198 -22.89 -9.79 -11.75
C ASN A 198 -23.58 -10.66 -10.69
N ALA A 199 -22.97 -11.79 -10.27
CA ALA A 199 -23.52 -12.59 -9.18
C ALA A 199 -23.60 -11.83 -7.85
N LYS A 200 -22.83 -10.76 -7.67
CA LYS A 200 -22.90 -9.90 -6.49
C LYS A 200 -24.24 -9.20 -6.33
N TYR A 201 -24.93 -8.87 -7.42
CA TYR A 201 -26.28 -8.31 -7.38
C TYR A 201 -27.36 -9.31 -6.90
N ASN A 202 -27.00 -10.59 -6.79
CA ASN A 202 -27.84 -11.63 -6.22
C ASN A 202 -27.50 -11.92 -4.76
N GLN A 203 -26.83 -11.00 -4.05
CA GLN A 203 -26.56 -11.20 -2.63
C GLN A 203 -27.87 -11.23 -1.84
N LEU A 204 -27.97 -12.22 -0.96
CA LEU A 204 -29.11 -12.39 -0.04
C LEU A 204 -28.63 -12.46 1.42
N THR A 205 -27.48 -11.88 1.70
CA THR A 205 -26.90 -11.84 3.04
C THR A 205 -26.73 -10.39 3.47
N TRP A 206 -27.29 -10.05 4.62
CA TRP A 206 -27.16 -8.74 5.24
C TRP A 206 -26.74 -8.89 6.69
N THR A 207 -26.18 -7.89 7.33
CA THR A 207 -25.86 -7.95 8.76
C THR A 207 -26.86 -7.14 9.55
N VAL A 208 -27.19 -7.56 10.77
CA VAL A 208 -28.07 -6.80 11.69
C VAL A 208 -27.56 -5.36 11.87
N ARG A 209 -26.23 -5.17 11.90
CA ARG A 209 -25.64 -3.82 12.01
C ARG A 209 -25.85 -2.95 10.78
N LEU A 210 -25.84 -3.55 9.59
CA LEU A 210 -26.17 -2.82 8.36
C LEU A 210 -27.65 -2.46 8.37
N GLU A 211 -28.52 -3.38 8.77
CA GLU A 211 -29.97 -3.15 8.85
C GLU A 211 -30.37 -1.97 9.74
N GLU A 212 -29.64 -1.74 10.83
CA GLU A 212 -29.88 -0.61 11.74
C GLU A 212 -29.61 0.77 11.09
N VAL A 213 -28.83 0.82 10.01
CA VAL A 213 -28.41 2.07 9.35
C VAL A 213 -28.82 2.12 7.89
N PHE A 214 -28.77 1.00 7.22
CA PHE A 214 -29.07 0.82 5.81
C PHE A 214 -30.03 -0.34 5.64
N PRO A 215 -31.35 -0.06 5.63
CA PRO A 215 -32.38 -1.10 5.48
C PRO A 215 -32.19 -1.89 4.19
N HIS A 216 -32.28 -3.22 4.26
CA HIS A 216 -32.02 -4.11 3.13
C HIS A 216 -32.99 -3.86 1.96
N TRP A 217 -34.26 -3.55 2.23
CA TRP A 217 -35.27 -3.30 1.21
C TRP A 217 -34.99 -2.04 0.37
N GLU A 218 -34.19 -1.10 0.87
CA GLU A 218 -33.76 0.08 0.09
C GLU A 218 -32.45 -0.16 -0.66
N HIS A 219 -31.56 -1.02 -0.13
CA HIS A 219 -30.16 -1.07 -0.58
C HIS A 219 -29.78 -2.37 -1.28
N ILE A 220 -30.41 -3.53 -0.92
CA ILE A 220 -29.99 -4.85 -1.43
C ILE A 220 -30.57 -5.16 -2.82
N ILE A 221 -31.69 -4.55 -3.18
CA ILE A 221 -32.40 -4.80 -4.43
C ILE A 221 -31.89 -3.90 -5.55
N PRO A 222 -31.47 -4.47 -6.69
CA PRO A 222 -30.99 -3.68 -7.82
C PRO A 222 -32.13 -3.03 -8.65
N SER A 223 -33.36 -3.50 -8.51
CA SER A 223 -34.56 -2.96 -9.18
C SER A 223 -35.84 -3.52 -8.56
N GLU A 224 -36.98 -2.89 -8.87
CA GLU A 224 -38.30 -3.34 -8.39
C GLU A 224 -38.63 -4.80 -8.72
N SER A 225 -38.10 -5.36 -9.80
CA SER A 225 -38.29 -6.76 -10.17
C SER A 225 -37.68 -7.76 -9.18
N PHE A 226 -36.91 -7.30 -8.22
CA PHE A 226 -36.31 -8.11 -7.16
C PHE A 226 -36.98 -7.97 -5.81
N LEU A 227 -38.07 -7.22 -5.70
CA LEU A 227 -38.79 -6.99 -4.44
C LEU A 227 -39.22 -8.29 -3.75
N GLU A 228 -39.72 -9.27 -4.51
CA GLU A 228 -40.13 -10.58 -3.96
C GLU A 228 -38.97 -11.35 -3.28
N ARG A 229 -37.72 -11.01 -3.61
CA ARG A 229 -36.54 -11.66 -3.04
C ARG A 229 -36.09 -11.05 -1.72
N THR A 230 -36.68 -9.94 -1.28
CA THR A 230 -36.33 -9.33 0.01
C THR A 230 -36.68 -10.23 1.19
N ASP A 231 -37.69 -11.09 1.05
CA ASP A 231 -38.08 -12.05 2.09
C ASP A 231 -37.06 -13.19 2.24
N ASP A 232 -36.22 -13.43 1.22
CA ASP A 232 -35.17 -14.46 1.24
C ASP A 232 -33.87 -13.99 1.91
N VAL A 233 -33.78 -12.72 2.35
CA VAL A 233 -32.57 -12.16 2.93
C VAL A 233 -32.26 -12.78 4.30
N THR A 234 -31.07 -13.33 4.40
CA THR A 234 -30.54 -13.87 5.66
C THR A 234 -29.79 -12.81 6.43
N PHE A 235 -30.26 -12.52 7.65
CA PHE A 235 -29.61 -11.59 8.57
C PHE A 235 -28.54 -12.28 9.41
N LEU A 236 -27.34 -11.71 9.43
CA LEU A 236 -26.23 -12.21 10.22
C LEU A 236 -26.06 -11.40 11.50
N GLU A 237 -26.20 -12.08 12.62
CA GLU A 237 -25.86 -11.55 13.92
C GLU A 237 -24.36 -11.23 14.02
N PRO A 238 -23.92 -10.28 14.88
CA PRO A 238 -22.52 -9.88 15.02
C PRO A 238 -21.53 -11.03 15.27
N ARG A 239 -22.01 -12.13 15.88
CA ARG A 239 -21.20 -13.33 16.11
C ARG A 239 -20.98 -14.15 14.83
N ASN A 240 -21.96 -14.12 13.94
CA ASN A 240 -22.02 -14.92 12.70
C ASN A 240 -21.59 -14.14 11.47
N GLU A 241 -21.24 -12.85 11.60
CA GLU A 241 -20.71 -12.04 10.49
C GLU A 241 -19.52 -12.74 9.82
N ILE A 242 -19.55 -12.77 8.49
CA ILE A 242 -18.47 -13.33 7.68
C ILE A 242 -17.21 -12.48 7.90
N PRO A 243 -16.08 -13.08 8.31
CA PRO A 243 -14.83 -12.36 8.46
C PRO A 243 -14.26 -11.96 7.09
N VAL A 244 -13.49 -10.87 7.04
CA VAL A 244 -12.64 -10.63 5.86
C VAL A 244 -11.70 -11.80 5.67
N LYS A 245 -11.50 -12.22 4.43
CA LYS A 245 -10.58 -13.30 4.09
C LYS A 245 -9.21 -12.72 3.76
N VAL A 246 -8.22 -13.00 4.60
CA VAL A 246 -6.84 -12.57 4.36
C VAL A 246 -6.18 -13.49 3.33
N ILE A 247 -5.71 -12.91 2.24
CA ILE A 247 -4.99 -13.60 1.17
C ILE A 247 -3.69 -12.90 0.84
N THR A 248 -2.80 -13.61 0.18
CA THR A 248 -1.56 -13.06 -0.38
C THR A 248 -1.63 -13.01 -1.89
N VAL A 249 -1.22 -11.91 -2.49
CA VAL A 249 -1.08 -11.76 -3.93
C VAL A 249 0.36 -11.44 -4.29
N PRO A 250 0.86 -11.89 -5.45
CA PRO A 250 2.21 -11.57 -5.90
C PRO A 250 2.41 -10.06 -5.99
N LYS A 251 3.53 -9.56 -5.47
CA LYS A 251 3.96 -8.16 -5.62
C LYS A 251 5.40 -8.12 -6.10
N THR A 252 6.29 -8.68 -5.31
CA THR A 252 7.72 -8.84 -5.62
C THR A 252 8.19 -10.16 -5.05
N LEU A 253 9.34 -10.65 -5.49
CA LEU A 253 9.93 -11.86 -4.91
C LEU A 253 10.29 -11.68 -3.40
N LYS A 254 10.50 -10.43 -2.96
CA LYS A 254 10.87 -10.10 -1.57
C LYS A 254 9.71 -10.29 -0.60
N THR A 255 8.53 -9.84 -0.97
CA THR A 255 7.33 -9.91 -0.14
C THR A 255 6.06 -9.92 -0.99
N PRO A 256 5.04 -10.73 -0.65
CA PRO A 256 3.73 -10.64 -1.25
C PRO A 256 3.01 -9.39 -0.73
N ARG A 257 1.90 -9.03 -1.36
CA ARG A 257 0.93 -8.08 -0.83
C ARG A 257 -0.11 -8.85 -0.04
N ILE A 258 -0.43 -8.39 1.16
CA ILE A 258 -1.57 -8.89 1.94
C ILE A 258 -2.82 -8.12 1.50
N ILE A 259 -3.90 -8.84 1.23
CA ILE A 259 -5.21 -8.27 0.94
C ILE A 259 -6.23 -8.92 1.86
N ALA A 260 -7.08 -8.12 2.48
CA ALA A 260 -8.24 -8.56 3.22
C ALA A 260 -9.47 -8.41 2.32
N VAL A 261 -9.98 -9.52 1.85
CA VAL A 261 -11.15 -9.57 0.95
C VAL A 261 -12.40 -9.42 1.80
N GLU A 262 -13.18 -8.37 1.54
CA GLU A 262 -14.41 -8.07 2.28
C GLU A 262 -15.57 -8.99 1.91
N PRO A 263 -16.55 -9.23 2.82
CA PRO A 263 -17.86 -9.77 2.48
C PRO A 263 -18.62 -8.84 1.51
N THR A 264 -19.47 -9.41 0.66
CA THR A 264 -20.14 -8.65 -0.41
C THR A 264 -20.97 -7.49 0.15
N CYS A 265 -21.83 -7.71 1.15
CA CYS A 265 -22.68 -6.67 1.73
C CYS A 265 -21.86 -5.53 2.36
N MET A 266 -20.75 -5.86 3.04
CA MET A 266 -19.87 -4.86 3.65
C MET A 266 -19.20 -4.00 2.58
N GLN A 267 -18.56 -4.64 1.59
CA GLN A 267 -17.89 -3.91 0.50
C GLN A 267 -18.87 -3.04 -0.30
N TYR A 268 -20.07 -3.54 -0.52
CA TYR A 268 -21.12 -2.84 -1.26
C TYR A 268 -21.46 -1.49 -0.62
N MET A 269 -21.74 -1.49 0.69
CA MET A 269 -22.05 -0.26 1.42
C MET A 269 -20.82 0.62 1.66
N GLN A 270 -19.65 0.03 1.90
CA GLN A 270 -18.38 0.78 1.98
C GLN A 270 -18.13 1.61 0.71
N GLN A 271 -18.36 1.03 -0.47
CA GLN A 271 -18.21 1.74 -1.74
C GLN A 271 -19.20 2.92 -1.90
N GLY A 272 -20.40 2.79 -1.36
CA GLY A 272 -21.37 3.90 -1.32
C GLY A 272 -20.88 5.06 -0.46
N ILE A 273 -20.45 4.77 0.79
CA ILE A 273 -19.90 5.79 1.69
C ILE A 273 -18.64 6.43 1.10
N LEU A 274 -17.74 5.62 0.52
CA LEU A 274 -16.54 6.12 -0.16
C LEU A 274 -16.88 7.10 -1.27
N SER A 275 -17.88 6.80 -2.10
CA SER A 275 -18.31 7.70 -3.19
C SER A 275 -18.73 9.06 -2.66
N VAL A 276 -19.58 9.08 -1.63
CA VAL A 276 -20.01 10.31 -0.97
C VAL A 276 -18.83 11.06 -0.38
N MET A 277 -17.92 10.36 0.30
CA MET A 277 -16.73 10.98 0.89
C MET A 277 -15.84 11.63 -0.16
N VAL A 278 -15.57 10.95 -1.27
CA VAL A 278 -14.74 11.48 -2.38
C VAL A 278 -15.38 12.72 -3.01
N GLU A 279 -16.69 12.69 -3.24
CA GLU A 279 -17.42 13.84 -3.76
C GLU A 279 -17.33 15.06 -2.84
N GLU A 280 -17.53 14.86 -1.54
CA GLU A 280 -17.48 15.96 -0.57
C GLU A 280 -16.05 16.47 -0.33
N ILE A 281 -15.02 15.61 -0.41
CA ILE A 281 -13.61 16.04 -0.41
C ILE A 281 -13.32 16.93 -1.61
N ALA A 282 -13.79 16.56 -2.81
CA ALA A 282 -13.60 17.36 -4.02
C ALA A 282 -14.27 18.75 -3.94
N ARG A 283 -15.34 18.88 -3.15
CA ARG A 283 -16.06 20.17 -2.90
C ARG A 283 -15.49 20.97 -1.73
N CYS A 284 -14.63 20.39 -0.92
CA CYS A 284 -14.06 21.03 0.26
C CYS A 284 -12.81 21.83 -0.11
N ASP A 285 -12.82 23.15 0.08
CA ASP A 285 -11.75 24.05 -0.40
C ASP A 285 -10.36 23.67 0.08
N HIS A 286 -10.18 23.28 1.33
CA HIS A 286 -8.86 22.84 1.82
C HIS A 286 -8.60 21.35 1.61
N ALA A 287 -9.62 20.47 1.68
CA ALA A 287 -9.42 19.04 1.51
C ALA A 287 -9.04 18.65 0.07
N ARG A 288 -9.64 19.27 -0.93
CA ARG A 288 -9.40 18.98 -2.36
C ARG A 288 -7.94 19.19 -2.80
N HIS A 289 -7.18 20.01 -2.08
CA HIS A 289 -5.75 20.24 -2.35
C HIS A 289 -4.83 19.31 -1.58
N LEU A 290 -5.33 18.67 -0.52
CA LEU A 290 -4.57 17.78 0.35
C LEU A 290 -4.78 16.30 0.01
N VAL A 291 -5.99 15.94 -0.44
CA VAL A 291 -6.37 14.55 -0.71
C VAL A 291 -6.88 14.43 -2.14
N MET A 292 -6.09 13.82 -3.01
CA MET A 292 -6.44 13.61 -4.41
C MET A 292 -6.42 12.12 -4.75
N PHE A 293 -7.59 11.57 -5.08
CA PHE A 293 -7.74 10.16 -5.44
C PHE A 293 -7.53 9.89 -6.94
N GLU A 294 -7.79 10.88 -7.79
CA GLU A 294 -7.86 10.70 -9.24
C GLU A 294 -6.56 11.04 -9.98
N SER A 295 -5.68 11.84 -9.38
CA SER A 295 -4.45 12.31 -10.03
C SER A 295 -3.24 12.24 -9.12
N GLN A 296 -2.13 11.72 -9.66
CA GLN A 296 -0.80 11.75 -9.01
C GLN A 296 0.04 12.97 -9.43
N GLU A 297 -0.47 13.82 -10.32
CA GLU A 297 0.27 14.96 -10.87
C GLU A 297 0.77 15.93 -9.79
N PRO A 298 -0.02 16.31 -8.75
CA PRO A 298 0.47 17.17 -7.69
C PRO A 298 1.65 16.57 -6.93
N ASN A 299 1.59 15.27 -6.62
CA ASN A 299 2.68 14.57 -5.94
C ASN A 299 3.93 14.50 -6.81
N GLN A 300 3.78 14.25 -8.12
CA GLN A 300 4.89 14.23 -9.07
C GLN A 300 5.56 15.60 -9.20
N ARG A 301 4.78 16.67 -9.27
CA ARG A 301 5.28 18.05 -9.30
C ARG A 301 6.04 18.40 -8.03
N LEU A 302 5.47 18.12 -6.85
CA LEU A 302 6.11 18.38 -5.57
C LEU A 302 7.38 17.53 -5.36
N ALA A 303 7.38 16.27 -5.79
CA ALA A 303 8.56 15.42 -5.74
C ALA A 303 9.69 15.96 -6.64
N ARG A 304 9.34 16.46 -7.84
CA ARG A 304 10.31 17.11 -8.74
C ARG A 304 10.88 18.39 -8.14
N GLU A 305 10.01 19.24 -7.61
CA GLU A 305 10.42 20.48 -6.92
C GLU A 305 11.33 20.18 -5.73
N GLY A 306 10.95 19.24 -4.86
CA GLY A 306 11.76 18.81 -3.74
C GLY A 306 13.11 18.24 -4.15
N SER A 307 13.17 17.51 -5.26
CA SER A 307 14.43 16.98 -5.81
C SER A 307 15.35 18.08 -6.33
N LEU A 308 14.81 19.19 -6.85
CA LEU A 308 15.59 20.32 -7.35
C LEU A 308 16.05 21.27 -6.25
N THR A 309 15.21 21.50 -5.26
CA THR A 309 15.41 22.54 -4.25
C THR A 309 15.91 22.01 -2.91
N GLY A 310 15.71 20.73 -2.61
CA GLY A 310 15.92 20.14 -1.28
C GLY A 310 14.92 20.61 -0.20
N ALA A 311 13.90 21.40 -0.56
CA ALA A 311 12.96 22.01 0.39
C ALA A 311 11.79 21.09 0.78
N LEU A 312 11.52 20.04 0.00
CA LEU A 312 10.41 19.12 0.20
C LEU A 312 10.91 17.67 0.29
N ALA A 313 10.26 16.87 1.11
CA ALA A 313 10.52 15.43 1.24
C ALA A 313 9.29 14.60 0.83
N THR A 314 9.53 13.49 0.15
CA THR A 314 8.49 12.48 -0.13
C THR A 314 8.49 11.44 0.98
N LEU A 315 7.34 11.25 1.62
CA LEU A 315 7.15 10.27 2.67
C LEU A 315 6.25 9.13 2.17
N ASP A 316 6.62 7.90 2.47
CA ASP A 316 5.80 6.71 2.25
C ASP A 316 5.69 5.94 3.57
N LEU A 317 4.46 5.73 4.03
CA LEU A 317 4.19 5.06 5.30
C LEU A 317 4.06 3.56 5.09
N SER A 318 4.84 2.79 5.83
CA SER A 318 4.74 1.34 5.83
C SER A 318 3.43 0.91 6.50
N GLU A 319 2.66 0.05 5.82
CA GLU A 319 1.43 -0.54 6.35
C GLU A 319 0.39 0.52 6.77
N ALA A 320 0.32 1.64 6.04
CA ALA A 320 -0.46 2.82 6.42
C ALA A 320 -1.91 2.48 6.80
N SER A 321 -2.66 1.79 5.94
CA SER A 321 -4.05 1.40 6.21
C SER A 321 -4.18 0.42 7.38
N ASP A 322 -3.23 -0.51 7.51
CA ASP A 322 -3.23 -1.51 8.57
C ASP A 322 -2.89 -0.93 9.96
N ARG A 323 -2.36 0.29 10.04
CA ARG A 323 -1.99 0.96 11.30
C ARG A 323 -3.00 2.00 11.77
N VAL A 324 -4.05 2.25 11.00
CA VAL A 324 -5.16 3.13 11.45
C VAL A 324 -6.04 2.36 12.42
N SER A 325 -6.11 2.82 13.67
CA SER A 325 -6.97 2.23 14.69
C SER A 325 -8.43 2.63 14.51
N ASN A 326 -9.33 1.71 14.81
CA ASN A 326 -10.76 2.00 14.86
C ASN A 326 -11.11 3.06 15.91
N GLN A 327 -10.35 3.16 17.00
CA GLN A 327 -10.58 4.18 18.03
C GLN A 327 -10.32 5.59 17.49
N HIS A 328 -9.27 5.77 16.66
CA HIS A 328 -8.99 7.06 16.01
C HIS A 328 -10.12 7.47 15.06
N VAL A 329 -10.63 6.55 14.25
CA VAL A 329 -11.75 6.86 13.35
C VAL A 329 -13.00 7.23 14.12
N ARG A 330 -13.32 6.50 15.20
CA ARG A 330 -14.47 6.82 16.07
C ARG A 330 -14.31 8.16 16.78
N ALA A 331 -13.09 8.51 17.20
CA ALA A 331 -12.79 9.80 17.80
C ALA A 331 -12.94 10.95 16.78
N LEU A 332 -12.42 10.75 15.57
CA LEU A 332 -12.53 11.72 14.48
C LEU A 332 -14.01 12.00 14.12
N LEU A 333 -14.83 10.97 14.11
CA LEU A 333 -16.27 11.05 13.79
C LEU A 333 -17.18 11.23 15.03
N SER A 334 -16.62 11.58 16.20
CA SER A 334 -17.38 11.60 17.47
C SER A 334 -18.60 12.53 17.44
N ASN A 335 -18.53 13.65 16.71
CA ASN A 335 -19.60 14.64 16.60
C ASN A 335 -20.57 14.38 15.42
N HIS A 336 -20.28 13.40 14.56
CA HIS A 336 -21.04 13.07 13.37
C HIS A 336 -21.65 11.67 13.56
N ARG A 337 -22.72 11.62 14.35
CA ARG A 337 -23.28 10.36 14.86
C ARG A 337 -23.76 9.44 13.75
N VAL A 338 -24.42 9.98 12.74
CA VAL A 338 -25.00 9.18 11.65
C VAL A 338 -23.87 8.58 10.80
N LEU A 339 -22.91 9.40 10.37
CA LEU A 339 -21.73 8.95 9.63
C LEU A 339 -20.91 7.93 10.44
N ARG A 340 -20.70 8.18 11.74
CA ARG A 340 -19.97 7.24 12.60
C ARG A 340 -20.67 5.89 12.68
N ASN A 341 -21.99 5.86 12.83
CA ASN A 341 -22.76 4.63 12.88
C ASN A 341 -22.70 3.90 11.53
N ALA A 342 -22.80 4.61 10.40
CA ALA A 342 -22.67 4.07 9.06
C ALA A 342 -21.31 3.42 8.82
N VAL A 343 -20.24 4.11 9.19
CA VAL A 343 -18.86 3.61 9.10
C VAL A 343 -18.65 2.39 10.01
N ASP A 344 -19.15 2.42 11.25
CA ASP A 344 -19.08 1.27 12.16
C ASP A 344 -19.93 0.08 11.65
N ALA A 345 -21.08 0.31 11.03
CA ALA A 345 -21.98 -0.72 10.50
C ALA A 345 -21.34 -1.44 9.29
N THR A 346 -20.69 -0.70 8.42
CA THR A 346 -20.03 -1.25 7.20
C THR A 346 -18.66 -1.85 7.47
N ARG A 347 -18.05 -1.58 8.62
CA ARG A 347 -16.72 -2.08 8.95
C ARG A 347 -16.75 -3.57 9.31
N SER A 348 -15.87 -4.35 8.68
CA SER A 348 -15.62 -5.74 9.11
C SER A 348 -14.82 -5.79 10.41
N ARG A 349 -15.29 -6.58 11.37
CA ARG A 349 -14.72 -6.66 12.74
C ARG A 349 -13.79 -7.84 12.96
N LYS A 350 -13.76 -8.78 12.02
CA LYS A 350 -13.02 -10.04 12.11
C LYS A 350 -12.27 -10.31 10.82
N ALA A 351 -11.13 -10.99 10.93
CA ALA A 351 -10.34 -11.47 9.81
C ALA A 351 -10.04 -12.96 9.95
N ASP A 352 -10.28 -13.73 8.90
CA ASP A 352 -9.80 -15.11 8.77
C ASP A 352 -8.38 -15.08 8.20
N VAL A 353 -7.41 -15.36 9.08
CA VAL A 353 -5.98 -15.23 8.79
C VAL A 353 -5.37 -16.62 8.61
N PRO A 354 -4.74 -16.92 7.46
CA PRO A 354 -4.12 -18.22 7.20
C PRO A 354 -3.13 -18.63 8.30
N GLY A 355 -3.37 -19.81 8.88
CA GLY A 355 -2.55 -20.35 9.97
C GLY A 355 -2.79 -19.75 11.37
N TYR A 356 -3.66 -18.77 11.49
CA TYR A 356 -4.02 -18.13 12.77
C TYR A 356 -5.52 -18.19 13.08
N GLY A 357 -6.37 -18.60 12.11
CA GLY A 357 -7.82 -18.62 12.25
C GLY A 357 -8.43 -17.22 12.35
N VAL A 358 -9.66 -17.15 12.84
CA VAL A 358 -10.41 -15.91 12.94
C VAL A 358 -9.89 -15.03 14.08
N LYS A 359 -9.50 -13.79 13.75
CA LYS A 359 -9.02 -12.77 14.68
C LYS A 359 -9.98 -11.57 14.70
N ARG A 360 -10.21 -10.98 15.87
CA ARG A 360 -10.92 -9.71 16.00
C ARG A 360 -9.96 -8.56 15.68
N LEU A 361 -10.41 -7.58 14.90
CA LEU A 361 -9.60 -6.46 14.45
C LEU A 361 -9.76 -5.22 15.35
N ALA A 362 -8.64 -4.64 15.80
CA ALA A 362 -8.53 -3.31 16.40
C ALA A 362 -8.26 -2.23 15.32
N LYS A 363 -7.50 -2.55 14.29
CA LYS A 363 -7.33 -1.66 13.14
C LYS A 363 -8.67 -1.39 12.46
N PHE A 364 -8.81 -0.22 11.89
CA PHE A 364 -10.04 0.21 11.22
C PHE A 364 -10.35 -0.63 9.99
N ALA A 365 -9.39 -0.71 9.09
CA ALA A 365 -9.51 -1.42 7.82
C ALA A 365 -8.19 -2.09 7.45
N SER A 366 -8.19 -2.88 6.40
CA SER A 366 -7.00 -3.45 5.77
C SER A 366 -7.03 -3.17 4.27
N MET A 367 -5.92 -3.38 3.58
CA MET A 367 -5.88 -3.28 2.13
C MET A 367 -6.91 -4.23 1.51
N GLY A 368 -7.92 -3.71 0.83
CA GLY A 368 -9.05 -4.47 0.26
C GLY A 368 -10.41 -3.99 0.74
N SER A 369 -10.48 -3.26 1.86
CA SER A 369 -11.63 -2.45 2.24
C SER A 369 -11.70 -1.19 1.37
N ALA A 370 -12.89 -0.62 1.21
CA ALA A 370 -13.11 0.58 0.41
C ALA A 370 -12.73 1.87 1.15
#